data_74958029f7ed7f2e30be45f76babf169
#
_entry.id   74958029f7ed7f2e30be45f76babf169
#
_cell.length_a   1.000
_cell.length_b   1.000
_cell.length_c   1.000
_cell.angle_alpha   90.00
_cell.angle_beta   90.00
_cell.angle_gamma   90.00
#
_symmetry.space_group_name_H-M   'P 1'
#
loop_
_entity.id
_entity.type
_entity.pdbx_description
1 polymer ?
#
loop_
_entity_poly.entity_id
_entity_poly.type
_entity_poly.pdbx_seq_one_letter_code
_entity_poly.pdbx_strand_id
1 'polypeptide(L)'
;VITTKPCATSRDLALAYTPGVAEPCIEIKKNPDDAYKYTAKGNLVAVVSNGTAVLGLGDIGALAGKPVMEGKGVLFKRFADIDVFDIELDTKDSDELIRTVKLLEPTFGGINLEDIKGPECFYIEEELKKIMNIPVFHDDQHGTAIISAAGMLNAVEIVGKQIEKCKIVVNGAGDAGIACANLA
;
A
#
# COMPACT_ATOMS: atom_id res chain seq x y z
N VAL A 1 -18.12 -1.01 -1.74
CA VAL A 1 -18.52 -2.34 -2.24
C VAL A 1 -19.66 -2.18 -3.22
N ILE A 2 -19.50 -2.76 -4.41
CA ILE A 2 -20.55 -2.81 -5.45
C ILE A 2 -20.75 -4.26 -5.89
N THR A 3 -21.94 -4.58 -6.36
CA THR A 3 -22.22 -5.90 -6.93
C THR A 3 -21.61 -5.99 -8.34
N THR A 4 -20.89 -7.08 -8.61
CA THR A 4 -20.33 -7.37 -9.95
C THR A 4 -21.23 -8.29 -10.78
N LYS A 5 -22.31 -8.80 -10.16
CA LYS A 5 -23.33 -9.68 -10.75
C LYS A 5 -24.71 -9.18 -10.36
N PRO A 6 -25.76 -9.54 -11.10
CA PRO A 6 -27.14 -9.23 -10.70
C PRO A 6 -27.45 -9.71 -9.30
N CYS A 7 -28.12 -8.90 -8.50
CA CYS A 7 -28.54 -9.22 -7.14
C CYS A 7 -29.95 -8.68 -6.90
N ALA A 8 -30.92 -9.16 -7.70
CA ALA A 8 -32.28 -8.67 -7.74
C ALA A 8 -33.31 -9.69 -7.27
N THR A 9 -33.00 -10.97 -7.28
CA THR A 9 -33.93 -12.05 -6.92
C THR A 9 -33.50 -12.75 -5.62
N SER A 10 -34.46 -13.47 -4.99
CA SER A 10 -34.15 -14.31 -3.81
C SER A 10 -33.07 -15.36 -4.12
N ARG A 11 -33.04 -15.86 -5.37
CA ARG A 11 -32.01 -16.81 -5.80
C ARG A 11 -30.62 -16.14 -5.86
N ASP A 12 -30.55 -14.92 -6.38
CA ASP A 12 -29.28 -14.16 -6.43
C ASP A 12 -28.77 -13.89 -5.01
N LEU A 13 -29.66 -13.51 -4.10
CA LEU A 13 -29.30 -13.30 -2.69
C LEU A 13 -28.83 -14.57 -2.01
N ALA A 14 -29.47 -15.70 -2.29
CA ALA A 14 -29.06 -17.01 -1.74
C ALA A 14 -27.67 -17.44 -2.24
N LEU A 15 -27.28 -17.04 -3.45
CA LEU A 15 -25.94 -17.30 -3.99
C LEU A 15 -24.91 -16.27 -3.47
N ALA A 16 -25.29 -15.00 -3.37
CA ALA A 16 -24.40 -13.93 -2.96
C ALA A 16 -24.12 -13.90 -1.44
N TYR A 17 -25.03 -14.47 -0.65
CA TYR A 17 -24.91 -14.49 0.82
C TYR A 17 -25.28 -15.89 1.35
N THR A 18 -26.31 -16.02 2.17
CA THR A 18 -26.69 -17.29 2.81
C THR A 18 -27.76 -18.02 1.97
N PRO A 19 -27.60 -19.33 1.65
CA PRO A 19 -26.54 -20.26 2.09
C PRO A 19 -25.30 -20.37 1.20
N GLY A 20 -25.28 -19.74 0.01
CA GLY A 20 -24.28 -19.96 -1.03
C GLY A 20 -22.84 -19.67 -0.60
N VAL A 21 -22.61 -18.66 0.25
CA VAL A 21 -21.26 -18.30 0.75
C VAL A 21 -20.62 -19.37 1.65
N ALA A 22 -21.39 -20.37 2.11
CA ALA A 22 -20.83 -21.45 2.92
C ALA A 22 -19.79 -22.28 2.15
N GLU A 23 -20.01 -22.54 0.87
CA GLU A 23 -19.09 -23.34 0.05
C GLU A 23 -17.71 -22.69 -0.07
N PRO A 24 -17.56 -21.43 -0.53
CA PRO A 24 -16.26 -20.79 -0.55
C PRO A 24 -15.61 -20.68 0.83
N CYS A 25 -16.36 -20.48 1.91
CA CYS A 25 -15.81 -20.50 3.26
C CYS A 25 -15.19 -21.85 3.63
N ILE A 26 -15.84 -22.96 3.25
CA ILE A 26 -15.33 -24.32 3.49
C ILE A 26 -14.06 -24.56 2.67
N GLU A 27 -14.04 -24.15 1.41
CA GLU A 27 -12.86 -24.30 0.56
C GLU A 27 -11.65 -23.49 1.08
N ILE A 28 -11.86 -22.23 1.45
CA ILE A 28 -10.80 -21.38 2.03
C ILE A 28 -10.30 -21.97 3.37
N LYS A 29 -11.19 -22.55 4.18
CA LYS A 29 -10.78 -23.24 5.42
C LYS A 29 -9.87 -24.44 5.15
N LYS A 30 -10.10 -25.17 4.04
CA LYS A 30 -9.25 -26.31 3.63
C LYS A 30 -7.93 -25.84 3.03
N ASN A 31 -7.99 -24.82 2.20
CA ASN A 31 -6.83 -24.22 1.53
C ASN A 31 -6.92 -22.70 1.61
N PRO A 32 -6.15 -22.04 2.50
CA PRO A 32 -6.18 -20.58 2.66
C PRO A 32 -5.88 -19.78 1.39
N ASP A 33 -5.11 -20.33 0.44
CA ASP A 33 -4.80 -19.66 -0.83
C ASP A 33 -6.04 -19.48 -1.72
N ASP A 34 -7.08 -20.27 -1.51
CA ASP A 34 -8.36 -20.10 -2.21
C ASP A 34 -9.09 -18.79 -1.85
N ALA A 35 -8.61 -18.06 -0.82
CA ALA A 35 -9.08 -16.70 -0.55
C ALA A 35 -8.83 -15.76 -1.75
N TYR A 36 -7.73 -15.93 -2.47
CA TYR A 36 -7.42 -15.16 -3.68
C TYR A 36 -8.33 -15.50 -4.87
N LYS A 37 -8.96 -16.67 -4.85
CA LYS A 37 -9.86 -17.14 -5.89
C LYS A 37 -11.32 -16.73 -5.61
N TYR A 38 -11.74 -16.80 -4.35
CA TYR A 38 -13.14 -16.64 -3.98
C TYR A 38 -13.49 -15.30 -3.36
N THR A 39 -12.51 -14.45 -3.08
CA THR A 39 -12.72 -13.13 -2.47
C THR A 39 -12.02 -12.01 -3.25
N ALA A 40 -12.27 -10.77 -2.85
CA ALA A 40 -11.60 -9.60 -3.40
C ALA A 40 -10.14 -9.43 -2.93
N LYS A 41 -9.65 -10.30 -2.02
CA LYS A 41 -8.32 -10.18 -1.39
C LYS A 41 -7.19 -10.00 -2.41
N GLY A 42 -7.24 -10.69 -3.54
CA GLY A 42 -6.19 -10.64 -4.57
C GLY A 42 -6.09 -9.32 -5.33
N ASN A 43 -7.10 -8.45 -5.24
CA ASN A 43 -7.14 -7.15 -5.89
C ASN A 43 -7.51 -6.01 -4.93
N LEU A 44 -7.22 -6.18 -3.65
CA LEU A 44 -7.56 -5.20 -2.61
C LEU A 44 -6.31 -4.83 -1.81
N VAL A 45 -5.94 -3.55 -1.81
CA VAL A 45 -4.80 -2.99 -1.08
C VAL A 45 -5.29 -2.07 0.02
N ALA A 46 -4.68 -2.14 1.21
CA ALA A 46 -4.84 -1.11 2.22
C ALA A 46 -3.82 0.01 1.99
N VAL A 47 -4.28 1.25 1.88
CA VAL A 47 -3.44 2.44 2.01
C VAL A 47 -3.49 2.86 3.47
N VAL A 48 -2.39 2.70 4.19
CA VAL A 48 -2.31 2.92 5.64
C VAL A 48 -1.48 4.15 5.94
N SER A 49 -2.03 5.06 6.72
CA SER A 49 -1.37 6.28 7.16
C SER A 49 -1.70 6.62 8.61
N ASN A 50 -0.81 7.37 9.27
CA ASN A 50 -1.13 8.08 10.51
C ASN A 50 -1.05 9.61 10.34
N GLY A 51 -0.83 10.09 9.12
CA GLY A 51 -0.84 11.51 8.77
C GLY A 51 0.29 12.33 9.40
N THR A 52 1.44 11.69 9.69
CA THR A 52 2.57 12.36 10.36
C THR A 52 3.55 13.04 9.41
N ALA A 53 3.46 12.79 8.10
CA ALA A 53 4.33 13.40 7.09
C ALA A 53 3.58 13.69 5.79
N VAL A 54 2.44 14.36 5.87
CA VAL A 54 1.64 14.70 4.70
C VAL A 54 2.34 15.77 3.87
N LEU A 55 2.53 15.53 2.58
CA LEU A 55 3.30 16.35 1.66
C LEU A 55 2.94 17.85 1.75
N GLY A 56 3.94 18.67 2.11
CA GLY A 56 3.80 20.12 2.22
C GLY A 56 3.05 20.62 3.46
N LEU A 57 2.41 19.74 4.23
CA LEU A 57 1.61 20.08 5.42
C LEU A 57 2.22 19.56 6.73
N GLY A 58 3.07 18.53 6.65
CA GLY A 58 3.72 17.91 7.79
C GLY A 58 2.79 17.02 8.63
N ASP A 59 2.92 17.06 9.95
CA ASP A 59 2.13 16.26 10.89
C ASP A 59 0.76 16.93 11.13
N ILE A 60 -0.22 16.53 10.31
CA ILE A 60 -1.60 17.03 10.41
C ILE A 60 -2.55 16.03 11.06
N GLY A 61 -2.07 14.82 11.38
CA GLY A 61 -2.84 13.74 11.98
C GLY A 61 -3.64 12.91 10.99
N ALA A 62 -4.06 11.75 11.46
CA ALA A 62 -4.70 10.70 10.65
C ALA A 62 -5.96 11.21 9.93
N LEU A 63 -6.90 11.83 10.65
CA LEU A 63 -8.16 12.26 10.05
C LEU A 63 -7.99 13.33 8.98
N ALA A 64 -7.08 14.29 9.18
CA ALA A 64 -6.85 15.35 8.21
C ALA A 64 -6.09 14.85 6.96
N GLY A 65 -5.33 13.75 7.10
CA GLY A 65 -4.66 13.08 5.98
C GLY A 65 -5.59 12.30 5.05
N LYS A 66 -6.81 11.96 5.49
CA LYS A 66 -7.76 11.12 4.74
C LYS A 66 -7.99 11.53 3.28
N PRO A 67 -8.18 12.80 2.92
CA PRO A 67 -8.36 13.17 1.50
C PRO A 67 -7.19 12.78 0.60
N VAL A 68 -5.96 12.78 1.13
CA VAL A 68 -4.75 12.35 0.40
C VAL A 68 -4.79 10.83 0.18
N MET A 69 -5.20 10.07 1.20
CA MET A 69 -5.30 8.61 1.13
C MET A 69 -6.39 8.16 0.16
N GLU A 70 -7.55 8.82 0.15
CA GLU A 70 -8.59 8.62 -0.87
C GLU A 70 -8.05 8.92 -2.27
N GLY A 71 -7.29 10.01 -2.43
CA GLY A 71 -6.59 10.35 -3.67
C GLY A 71 -5.62 9.26 -4.12
N LYS A 72 -4.84 8.68 -3.20
CA LYS A 72 -3.96 7.54 -3.48
C LYS A 72 -4.78 6.34 -3.98
N GLY A 73 -5.91 6.06 -3.36
CA GLY A 73 -6.84 5.01 -3.82
C GLY A 73 -7.34 5.24 -5.26
N VAL A 74 -7.63 6.49 -5.62
CA VAL A 74 -7.99 6.84 -7.01
C VAL A 74 -6.85 6.53 -7.98
N LEU A 75 -5.58 6.79 -7.61
CA LEU A 75 -4.42 6.46 -8.46
C LEU A 75 -4.27 4.95 -8.64
N PHE A 76 -4.37 4.17 -7.58
CA PHE A 76 -4.36 2.70 -7.66
C PHE A 76 -5.44 2.18 -8.62
N LYS A 77 -6.66 2.69 -8.49
CA LYS A 77 -7.77 2.30 -9.36
C LYS A 77 -7.55 2.71 -10.80
N ARG A 78 -7.10 3.97 -11.02
CA ARG A 78 -6.94 4.54 -12.36
C ARG A 78 -5.82 3.89 -13.16
N PHE A 79 -4.70 3.58 -12.52
CA PHE A 79 -3.49 3.14 -13.22
C PHE A 79 -3.26 1.63 -13.17
N ALA A 80 -3.79 0.94 -12.16
CA ALA A 80 -3.57 -0.49 -11.96
C ALA A 80 -4.85 -1.32 -11.84
N ASP A 81 -6.02 -0.68 -11.84
CA ASP A 81 -7.33 -1.30 -11.59
C ASP A 81 -7.39 -2.07 -10.25
N ILE A 82 -6.60 -1.64 -9.27
CA ILE A 82 -6.59 -2.19 -7.91
C ILE A 82 -7.60 -1.44 -7.06
N ASP A 83 -8.41 -2.17 -6.32
CA ASP A 83 -9.31 -1.62 -5.32
C ASP A 83 -8.54 -1.27 -4.04
N VAL A 84 -8.94 -0.19 -3.37
CA VAL A 84 -8.28 0.30 -2.17
C VAL A 84 -9.29 0.57 -1.06
N PHE A 85 -8.91 0.23 0.16
CA PHE A 85 -9.42 0.88 1.36
C PHE A 85 -8.31 1.70 2.01
N ASP A 86 -8.58 2.98 2.22
CA ASP A 86 -7.75 3.86 3.02
C ASP A 86 -8.05 3.63 4.50
N ILE A 87 -6.97 3.47 5.28
CA ILE A 87 -7.02 3.15 6.70
C ILE A 87 -6.17 4.19 7.45
N GLU A 88 -6.83 5.15 8.05
CA GLU A 88 -6.20 6.19 8.86
C GLU A 88 -6.13 5.72 10.32
N LEU A 89 -4.91 5.52 10.84
CA LEU A 89 -4.68 5.07 12.20
C LEU A 89 -4.31 6.25 13.11
N ASP A 90 -5.14 6.53 14.08
CA ASP A 90 -4.93 7.62 15.04
C ASP A 90 -3.95 7.19 16.15
N THR A 91 -2.72 6.92 15.74
CA THR A 91 -1.63 6.59 16.65
C THR A 91 -0.28 7.09 16.13
N LYS A 92 0.60 7.49 17.06
CA LYS A 92 2.01 7.79 16.78
C LYS A 92 2.96 6.72 17.34
N ASP A 93 2.41 5.69 17.97
CA ASP A 93 3.15 4.54 18.46
C ASP A 93 3.37 3.54 17.31
N SER A 94 4.64 3.35 16.94
CA SER A 94 5.02 2.49 15.84
C SER A 94 4.64 1.02 16.07
N ASP A 95 4.77 0.53 17.29
CA ASP A 95 4.45 -0.85 17.64
C ASP A 95 2.94 -1.11 17.61
N GLU A 96 2.16 -0.12 18.03
CA GLU A 96 0.69 -0.17 17.93
C GLU A 96 0.25 -0.19 16.45
N LEU A 97 0.85 0.65 15.61
CA LEU A 97 0.60 0.67 14.18
C LEU A 97 0.95 -0.68 13.54
N ILE A 98 2.13 -1.21 13.82
CA ILE A 98 2.59 -2.52 13.32
C ILE A 98 1.61 -3.63 13.72
N ARG A 99 1.22 -3.69 15.00
CA ARG A 99 0.26 -4.70 15.48
C ARG A 99 -1.09 -4.58 14.78
N THR A 100 -1.58 -3.36 14.60
CA THR A 100 -2.86 -3.09 13.95
C THR A 100 -2.83 -3.51 12.48
N VAL A 101 -1.79 -3.11 11.75
CA VAL A 101 -1.65 -3.47 10.32
C VAL A 101 -1.53 -4.98 10.15
N LYS A 102 -0.79 -5.68 11.01
CA LYS A 102 -0.70 -7.14 10.97
C LYS A 102 -2.06 -7.83 11.08
N LEU A 103 -2.97 -7.31 11.91
CA LEU A 103 -4.32 -7.86 12.05
C LEU A 103 -5.19 -7.68 10.81
N LEU A 104 -4.85 -6.77 9.90
CA LEU A 104 -5.58 -6.53 8.65
C LEU A 104 -5.20 -7.52 7.53
N GLU A 105 -4.13 -8.29 7.69
CA GLU A 105 -3.61 -9.22 6.68
C GLU A 105 -4.65 -10.15 6.05
N PRO A 106 -5.63 -10.72 6.79
CA PRO A 106 -6.65 -11.57 6.18
C PRO A 106 -7.51 -10.87 5.12
N THR A 107 -7.68 -9.55 5.21
CA THR A 107 -8.55 -8.77 4.32
C THR A 107 -7.85 -8.38 3.02
N PHE A 108 -6.57 -8.03 3.08
CA PHE A 108 -5.84 -7.38 1.99
C PHE A 108 -4.85 -8.30 1.28
N GLY A 109 -4.65 -8.06 -0.01
CA GLY A 109 -3.59 -8.68 -0.82
C GLY A 109 -2.26 -7.94 -0.75
N GLY A 110 -2.25 -6.73 -0.22
CA GLY A 110 -1.05 -5.91 -0.03
C GLY A 110 -1.29 -4.69 0.85
N ILE A 111 -0.22 -4.12 1.37
CA ILE A 111 -0.22 -2.90 2.19
C ILE A 111 0.64 -1.85 1.51
N ASN A 112 0.08 -0.66 1.30
CA ASN A 112 0.81 0.56 0.96
C ASN A 112 0.84 1.46 2.20
N LEU A 113 2.04 1.70 2.73
CA LEU A 113 2.26 2.70 3.79
C LEU A 113 2.44 4.07 3.12
N GLU A 114 1.78 5.09 3.65
CA GLU A 114 1.75 6.43 3.05
C GLU A 114 1.84 7.51 4.12
N ASP A 115 2.59 8.58 3.87
CA ASP A 115 2.65 9.78 4.72
C ASP A 115 3.00 9.48 6.21
N ILE A 116 3.86 8.49 6.44
CA ILE A 116 4.41 8.17 7.76
C ILE A 116 5.83 8.74 7.84
N LYS A 117 6.09 9.59 8.82
CA LYS A 117 7.35 10.30 8.93
C LYS A 117 8.55 9.38 9.19
N GLY A 118 9.72 9.80 8.73
CA GLY A 118 11.00 9.25 9.15
C GLY A 118 11.44 9.78 10.54
N PRO A 119 12.18 8.99 11.34
CA PRO A 119 12.70 7.67 11.01
C PRO A 119 11.73 6.50 11.26
N GLU A 120 10.56 6.73 11.86
CA GLU A 120 9.60 5.70 12.25
C GLU A 120 9.13 4.86 11.05
N CYS A 121 8.97 5.46 9.88
CA CYS A 121 8.54 4.77 8.66
C CYS A 121 9.46 3.61 8.27
N PHE A 122 10.79 3.74 8.46
CA PHE A 122 11.76 2.68 8.16
C PHE A 122 11.55 1.47 9.07
N TYR A 123 11.42 1.72 10.37
CA TYR A 123 11.18 0.68 11.36
C TYR A 123 9.85 -0.04 11.11
N ILE A 124 8.77 0.73 10.88
CA ILE A 124 7.45 0.17 10.64
C ILE A 124 7.43 -0.73 9.40
N GLU A 125 8.00 -0.27 8.29
CA GLU A 125 8.03 -1.05 7.06
C GLU A 125 8.87 -2.33 7.23
N GLU A 126 10.07 -2.20 7.82
CA GLU A 126 10.97 -3.33 8.02
C GLU A 126 10.34 -4.42 8.90
N GLU A 127 9.70 -4.04 10.01
CA GLU A 127 9.04 -4.99 10.90
C GLU A 127 7.82 -5.64 10.24
N LEU A 128 6.99 -4.87 9.53
CA LEU A 128 5.85 -5.42 8.80
C LEU A 128 6.30 -6.41 7.72
N LYS A 129 7.35 -6.13 6.97
CA LYS A 129 7.92 -7.05 5.96
C LYS A 129 8.38 -8.38 6.57
N LYS A 130 8.84 -8.38 7.84
CA LYS A 130 9.27 -9.61 8.53
C LYS A 130 8.10 -10.50 8.97
N ILE A 131 6.98 -9.89 9.34
CA ILE A 131 5.88 -10.60 10.00
C ILE A 131 4.67 -10.85 9.11
N MET A 132 4.53 -10.12 7.99
CA MET A 132 3.40 -10.27 7.06
C MET A 132 3.72 -11.24 5.92
N ASN A 133 2.71 -11.98 5.48
CA ASN A 133 2.81 -12.91 4.35
C ASN A 133 2.26 -12.30 3.05
N ILE A 134 1.95 -10.99 3.06
CA ILE A 134 1.55 -10.21 1.90
C ILE A 134 2.54 -9.08 1.67
N PRO A 135 2.67 -8.55 0.45
CA PRO A 135 3.56 -7.43 0.16
C PRO A 135 3.28 -6.21 1.03
N VAL A 136 4.36 -5.60 1.55
CA VAL A 136 4.34 -4.31 2.24
C VAL A 136 5.26 -3.36 1.50
N PHE A 137 4.77 -2.17 1.18
CA PHE A 137 5.47 -1.16 0.39
C PHE A 137 5.23 0.21 1.01
N HIS A 138 6.29 1.01 1.14
CA HIS A 138 6.18 2.40 1.57
C HIS A 138 6.45 3.31 0.36
N ASP A 139 5.41 3.99 -0.13
CA ASP A 139 5.48 4.71 -1.40
C ASP A 139 6.44 5.91 -1.35
N ASP A 140 6.42 6.69 -0.28
CA ASP A 140 7.30 7.87 -0.13
C ASP A 140 8.78 7.50 -0.19
N GLN A 141 9.14 6.28 0.25
CA GLN A 141 10.48 5.74 0.11
C GLN A 141 10.70 5.16 -1.30
N HIS A 142 10.03 4.07 -1.60
CA HIS A 142 10.37 3.21 -2.74
C HIS A 142 9.76 3.71 -4.05
N GLY A 143 8.55 4.30 -4.03
CA GLY A 143 7.94 4.91 -5.20
C GLY A 143 8.78 6.08 -5.71
N THR A 144 9.20 6.95 -4.79
CA THR A 144 10.08 8.08 -5.13
C THR A 144 11.45 7.61 -5.62
N ALA A 145 12.03 6.59 -5.00
CA ALA A 145 13.32 6.05 -5.43
C ALA A 145 13.24 5.44 -6.84
N ILE A 146 12.20 4.65 -7.12
CA ILE A 146 11.98 4.01 -8.44
C ILE A 146 11.84 5.06 -9.55
N ILE A 147 11.01 6.08 -9.36
CA ILE A 147 10.79 7.08 -10.40
C ILE A 147 12.02 8.00 -10.58
N SER A 148 12.74 8.28 -9.50
CA SER A 148 13.98 9.05 -9.56
C SER A 148 15.07 8.29 -10.32
N ALA A 149 15.23 7.00 -10.06
CA ALA A 149 16.16 6.14 -10.80
C ALA A 149 15.80 6.04 -12.29
N ALA A 150 14.52 5.84 -12.60
CA ALA A 150 14.04 5.82 -13.99
C ALA A 150 14.32 7.14 -14.72
N GLY A 151 14.05 8.28 -14.05
CA GLY A 151 14.38 9.61 -14.59
C GLY A 151 15.89 9.82 -14.79
N MET A 152 16.71 9.35 -13.87
CA MET A 152 18.17 9.43 -13.96
C MET A 152 18.73 8.60 -15.13
N LEU A 153 18.26 7.37 -15.30
CA LEU A 153 18.66 6.51 -16.41
C LEU A 153 18.36 7.16 -17.77
N ASN A 154 17.14 7.68 -17.93
CA ASN A 154 16.75 8.38 -19.15
C ASN A 154 17.57 9.67 -19.37
N ALA A 155 17.83 10.43 -18.32
CA ALA A 155 18.63 11.67 -18.42
C ALA A 155 20.07 11.37 -18.84
N VAL A 156 20.68 10.33 -18.28
CA VAL A 156 22.06 9.92 -18.60
C VAL A 156 22.15 9.48 -20.06
N GLU A 157 21.18 8.74 -20.57
CA GLU A 157 21.08 8.33 -21.97
C GLU A 157 20.97 9.55 -22.90
N ILE A 158 20.05 10.47 -22.62
CA ILE A 158 19.82 11.68 -23.43
C ILE A 158 21.09 12.53 -23.56
N VAL A 159 21.87 12.66 -22.48
CA VAL A 159 23.10 13.48 -22.49
C VAL A 159 24.35 12.69 -22.91
N GLY A 160 24.22 11.43 -23.27
CA GLY A 160 25.30 10.57 -23.74
C GLY A 160 26.39 10.30 -22.70
N LYS A 161 26.03 10.28 -21.41
CA LYS A 161 26.97 9.96 -20.31
C LYS A 161 26.92 8.46 -19.97
N GLN A 162 27.95 8.00 -19.26
CA GLN A 162 27.98 6.68 -18.65
C GLN A 162 27.59 6.82 -17.19
N ILE A 163 26.65 6.01 -16.71
CA ILE A 163 26.09 6.13 -15.37
C ILE A 163 27.17 5.94 -14.29
N GLU A 164 28.14 5.07 -14.54
CA GLU A 164 29.24 4.77 -13.63
C GLU A 164 30.20 5.98 -13.43
N LYS A 165 30.09 6.97 -14.32
CA LYS A 165 30.90 8.22 -14.26
C LYS A 165 30.09 9.38 -13.72
N CYS A 166 28.85 9.18 -13.37
CA CYS A 166 28.01 10.22 -12.78
C CYS A 166 28.30 10.38 -11.30
N LYS A 167 28.37 11.63 -10.86
CA LYS A 167 28.43 11.96 -9.43
C LYS A 167 27.05 12.41 -8.99
N ILE A 168 26.50 11.70 -8.03
CA ILE A 168 25.19 12.00 -7.44
C ILE A 168 25.41 12.74 -6.13
N VAL A 169 24.70 13.83 -5.93
CA VAL A 169 24.70 14.59 -4.66
C VAL A 169 23.27 14.59 -4.13
N VAL A 170 23.06 13.98 -2.97
CA VAL A 170 21.79 13.98 -2.27
C VAL A 170 21.80 15.09 -1.23
N ASN A 171 20.84 16.00 -1.32
CA ASN A 171 20.65 17.07 -0.35
C ASN A 171 19.38 16.83 0.44
N GLY A 172 19.52 16.35 1.66
CA GLY A 172 18.45 15.95 2.57
C GLY A 172 18.56 14.47 2.96
N ALA A 173 18.01 14.15 4.14
CA ALA A 173 18.05 12.81 4.71
C ALA A 173 16.66 12.39 5.24
N GLY A 174 15.61 12.76 4.52
CA GLY A 174 14.26 12.24 4.74
C GLY A 174 14.10 10.84 4.13
N ASP A 175 12.93 10.27 4.29
CA ASP A 175 12.54 8.95 3.79
C ASP A 175 12.83 8.76 2.29
N ALA A 176 12.38 9.69 1.46
CA ALA A 176 12.64 9.69 0.02
C ALA A 176 14.13 9.81 -0.31
N GLY A 177 14.86 10.76 0.33
CA GLY A 177 16.26 11.00 0.07
C GLY A 177 17.14 9.81 0.40
N ILE A 178 16.89 9.14 1.51
CA ILE A 178 17.60 7.92 1.93
C ILE A 178 17.30 6.77 0.96
N ALA A 179 16.03 6.57 0.61
CA ALA A 179 15.64 5.52 -0.33
C ALA A 179 16.24 5.72 -1.73
N CYS A 180 16.27 6.96 -2.24
CA CYS A 180 16.92 7.29 -3.51
C CYS A 180 18.43 7.02 -3.46
N ALA A 181 19.10 7.38 -2.36
CA ALA A 181 20.53 7.15 -2.21
C ALA A 181 20.89 5.65 -2.12
N ASN A 182 20.01 4.85 -1.55
CA ASN A 182 20.22 3.40 -1.45
C ASN A 182 19.99 2.66 -2.79
N LEU A 183 19.18 3.23 -3.68
CA LEU A 183 18.89 2.63 -4.99
C LEU A 183 19.89 3.04 -6.07
N ALA A 184 20.52 4.22 -5.92
CA ALA A 184 21.45 4.79 -6.91
C ALA A 184 22.85 4.17 -6.84
#